data_bb1841a0c05a41bf39aa2221b3ec8da9
#
_entry.id   bb1841a0c05a41bf39aa2221b3ec8da9
#
_cell.length_a   1.000
_cell.length_b   1.000
_cell.length_c   1.000
_cell.angle_alpha   90.00
_cell.angle_beta   90.00
_cell.angle_gamma   90.00
#
_symmetry.space_group_name_H-M   'P 1'
#
loop_
_entity.id
_entity.type
_entity.pdbx_description
1 polymer ?
#
loop_
_entity_poly.entity_id
_entity_poly.type
_entity_poly.pdbx_seq_one_letter_code
_entity_poly.pdbx_strand_id
1 'polypeptide(L)'
;MNPSRPFELPAFLRALFLILSAAVYTGILGPPALVSCFLDRSRRWPSFFQGLWADWLLWTNGIPMRLKGMENLKKDQSCILVSNHASILDILALISAVPFPVRFLAKKSLLWFPIFGWVLYFSGHILIDRQSAPSALRGLKKASSLLKQGISIVVFPEGTRSPDGKMKEFKRGAFLLAQHSKFPVVPVSITGSYEMLPRHGWCCWPGTIQIRMSEPIPTRDLSNQESRDLMRRVRETIIENLRKGRAEQELKGKERGERRDDGVEDAGERVQAPQC
;
A
#
# COMPACT_ATOMS: atom_id res chain seq x y z
N MET A 1 -18.46 4.12 -7.72
CA MET A 1 -18.22 5.57 -7.76
C MET A 1 -18.15 6.07 -6.34
N ASN A 2 -17.22 6.97 -6.01
CA ASN A 2 -17.33 7.69 -4.75
C ASN A 2 -18.53 8.63 -4.91
N PRO A 3 -19.64 8.45 -4.17
CA PRO A 3 -20.87 9.21 -4.42
C PRO A 3 -20.73 10.70 -4.16
N SER A 4 -19.60 11.15 -3.63
CA SER A 4 -19.35 12.55 -3.26
C SER A 4 -18.53 13.34 -4.30
N ARG A 5 -18.04 12.73 -5.39
CA ARG A 5 -17.28 13.44 -6.42
C ARG A 5 -17.80 13.14 -7.82
N PRO A 6 -18.17 14.18 -8.61
CA PRO A 6 -18.61 14.01 -9.98
C PRO A 6 -17.47 13.51 -10.88
N PHE A 7 -17.80 13.04 -12.09
CA PHE A 7 -16.83 12.76 -13.13
C PHE A 7 -16.13 14.06 -13.54
N GLU A 8 -14.80 14.06 -13.51
CA GLU A 8 -13.98 15.17 -14.00
C GLU A 8 -12.99 14.63 -15.04
N LEU A 9 -13.01 15.22 -16.23
CA LEU A 9 -12.13 14.83 -17.35
C LEU A 9 -10.64 14.83 -16.96
N PRO A 10 -10.10 15.84 -16.24
CA PRO A 10 -8.70 15.81 -15.82
C PRO A 10 -8.36 14.63 -14.91
N ALA A 11 -9.25 14.26 -13.97
CA ALA A 11 -9.05 13.14 -13.08
C ALA A 11 -9.17 11.78 -13.81
N PHE A 12 -10.02 11.69 -14.83
CA PHE A 12 -10.09 10.53 -15.72
C PHE A 12 -8.80 10.39 -16.56
N LEU A 13 -8.31 11.47 -17.15
CA LEU A 13 -7.04 11.45 -17.92
C LEU A 13 -5.86 11.05 -17.04
N ARG A 14 -5.83 11.45 -15.78
CA ARG A 14 -4.83 10.98 -14.80
C ARG A 14 -4.93 9.47 -14.55
N ALA A 15 -6.13 8.93 -14.41
CA ALA A 15 -6.32 7.49 -14.24
C ALA A 15 -5.86 6.73 -15.49
N LEU A 16 -6.20 7.22 -16.68
CA LEU A 16 -5.74 6.66 -17.95
C LEU A 16 -4.21 6.70 -18.06
N PHE A 17 -3.59 7.83 -17.70
CA PHE A 17 -2.13 7.96 -17.68
C PHE A 17 -1.48 7.00 -16.70
N LEU A 18 -2.07 6.80 -15.50
CA LEU A 18 -1.60 5.80 -14.54
C LEU A 18 -1.65 4.37 -15.11
N ILE A 19 -2.72 4.02 -15.81
CA ILE A 19 -2.87 2.69 -16.44
C ILE A 19 -1.85 2.52 -17.57
N LEU A 20 -1.70 3.51 -18.46
CA LEU A 20 -0.77 3.46 -19.57
C LEU A 20 0.68 3.40 -19.09
N SER A 21 1.06 4.24 -18.12
CA SER A 21 2.40 4.21 -17.52
C SER A 21 2.67 2.88 -16.83
N ALA A 22 1.68 2.29 -16.13
CA ALA A 22 1.80 0.96 -15.53
C ALA A 22 2.04 -0.13 -16.59
N ALA A 23 1.34 -0.08 -17.74
CA ALA A 23 1.55 -1.02 -18.84
C ALA A 23 2.96 -0.85 -19.45
N VAL A 24 3.39 0.37 -19.72
CA VAL A 24 4.73 0.68 -20.27
C VAL A 24 5.83 0.21 -19.32
N TYR A 25 5.77 0.57 -18.03
CA TYR A 25 6.81 0.17 -17.06
C TYR A 25 6.80 -1.33 -16.79
N THR A 26 5.64 -1.99 -16.85
CA THR A 26 5.57 -3.45 -16.81
C THR A 26 6.23 -4.08 -18.04
N GLY A 27 6.06 -3.49 -19.21
CA GLY A 27 6.73 -3.94 -20.43
C GLY A 27 8.25 -3.77 -20.39
N ILE A 28 8.74 -2.66 -19.80
CA ILE A 28 10.18 -2.34 -19.72
C ILE A 28 10.85 -3.13 -18.58
N LEU A 29 10.30 -3.08 -17.37
CA LEU A 29 10.92 -3.63 -16.17
C LEU A 29 10.54 -5.09 -15.90
N GLY A 30 9.43 -5.56 -16.48
CA GLY A 30 8.94 -6.91 -16.27
C GLY A 30 9.86 -8.00 -16.82
N PRO A 31 10.35 -7.92 -18.08
CA PRO A 31 11.27 -8.92 -18.62
C PRO A 31 12.57 -9.07 -17.81
N PRO A 32 13.33 -8.01 -17.48
CA PRO A 32 14.51 -8.14 -16.62
C PRO A 32 14.17 -8.60 -15.20
N ALA A 33 13.03 -8.18 -14.63
CA ALA A 33 12.56 -8.71 -13.36
C ALA A 33 12.27 -10.22 -13.43
N LEU A 34 11.67 -10.68 -14.52
CA LEU A 34 11.38 -12.10 -14.72
C LEU A 34 12.68 -12.92 -14.86
N VAL A 35 13.62 -12.45 -15.68
CA VAL A 35 14.95 -13.09 -15.81
C VAL A 35 15.65 -13.15 -14.45
N SER A 36 15.62 -12.07 -13.68
CA SER A 36 16.23 -12.02 -12.35
C SER A 36 15.65 -13.04 -11.36
N CYS A 37 14.37 -13.44 -11.53
CA CYS A 37 13.75 -14.47 -10.70
C CYS A 37 14.43 -15.84 -10.83
N PHE A 38 15.03 -16.14 -11.98
CA PHE A 38 15.75 -17.40 -12.24
C PHE A 38 17.23 -17.32 -11.89
N LEU A 39 17.83 -16.13 -12.00
CA LEU A 39 19.26 -15.92 -11.73
C LEU A 39 19.55 -15.65 -10.26
N ASP A 40 18.64 -14.98 -9.54
CA ASP A 40 18.83 -14.57 -8.15
C ASP A 40 17.95 -15.36 -7.18
N ARG A 41 18.53 -16.40 -6.58
CA ARG A 41 17.86 -17.17 -5.53
C ARG A 41 17.58 -16.38 -4.25
N SER A 42 18.33 -15.31 -4.00
CA SER A 42 18.13 -14.41 -2.83
C SER A 42 16.89 -13.52 -2.98
N ARG A 43 16.34 -13.43 -4.19
CA ARG A 43 15.18 -12.61 -4.54
C ARG A 43 15.36 -11.12 -4.29
N ARG A 44 16.59 -10.63 -4.20
CA ARG A 44 16.92 -9.20 -4.04
C ARG A 44 16.69 -8.45 -5.34
N TRP A 45 17.17 -8.99 -6.46
CA TRP A 45 16.98 -8.39 -7.78
C TRP A 45 15.51 -8.27 -8.21
N PRO A 46 14.67 -9.33 -8.09
CA PRO A 46 13.25 -9.17 -8.34
C PRO A 46 12.59 -8.10 -7.48
N SER A 47 13.00 -7.98 -6.20
CA SER A 47 12.47 -6.95 -5.31
C SER A 47 12.94 -5.54 -5.69
N PHE A 48 14.17 -5.39 -6.16
CA PHE A 48 14.71 -4.13 -6.69
C PHE A 48 13.88 -3.65 -7.90
N PHE A 49 13.63 -4.51 -8.88
CA PHE A 49 12.79 -4.14 -10.04
C PHE A 49 11.36 -3.80 -9.66
N GLN A 50 10.79 -4.47 -8.65
CA GLN A 50 9.47 -4.13 -8.12
C GLN A 50 9.46 -2.75 -7.44
N GLY A 51 10.51 -2.44 -6.66
CA GLY A 51 10.70 -1.12 -6.06
C GLY A 51 10.78 -0.04 -7.13
N LEU A 52 11.66 -0.21 -8.11
CA LEU A 52 11.84 0.72 -9.22
C LEU A 52 10.54 0.94 -10.01
N TRP A 53 9.77 -0.13 -10.26
CA TRP A 53 8.47 -0.06 -10.92
C TRP A 53 7.46 0.76 -10.12
N ALA A 54 7.39 0.55 -8.81
CA ALA A 54 6.49 1.30 -7.93
C ALA A 54 6.91 2.77 -7.81
N ASP A 55 8.21 3.04 -7.66
CA ASP A 55 8.76 4.40 -7.54
C ASP A 55 8.52 5.20 -8.82
N TRP A 56 8.78 4.61 -9.98
CA TRP A 56 8.51 5.27 -11.27
C TRP A 56 7.03 5.58 -11.45
N LEU A 57 6.14 4.65 -11.10
CA LEU A 57 4.70 4.89 -11.17
C LEU A 57 4.26 6.03 -10.25
N LEU A 58 4.72 6.05 -9.01
CA LEU A 58 4.37 7.10 -8.07
C LEU A 58 4.93 8.46 -8.51
N TRP A 59 6.19 8.50 -8.92
CA TRP A 59 6.86 9.71 -9.33
C TRP A 59 6.27 10.32 -10.60
N THR A 60 6.12 9.56 -11.68
CA THR A 60 5.60 10.05 -12.98
C THR A 60 4.14 10.47 -12.91
N ASN A 61 3.36 9.85 -12.00
CA ASN A 61 1.97 10.22 -11.79
C ASN A 61 1.80 11.35 -10.74
N GLY A 62 2.90 11.91 -10.23
CA GLY A 62 2.87 13.01 -9.26
C GLY A 62 2.14 12.62 -7.97
N ILE A 63 2.39 11.39 -7.47
CA ILE A 63 1.79 10.86 -6.24
C ILE A 63 2.81 10.98 -5.09
N PRO A 64 2.77 12.07 -4.32
CA PRO A 64 3.68 12.25 -3.20
C PRO A 64 3.32 11.33 -2.04
N MET A 65 4.36 10.83 -1.35
CA MET A 65 4.22 10.03 -0.15
C MET A 65 4.78 10.72 1.09
N ARG A 66 4.19 10.45 2.23
CA ARG A 66 4.69 10.84 3.57
C ARG A 66 4.82 9.59 4.41
N LEU A 67 6.02 9.35 4.91
CA LEU A 67 6.35 8.18 5.70
C LEU A 67 6.56 8.58 7.15
N LYS A 68 5.97 7.84 8.09
CA LYS A 68 6.13 8.02 9.54
C LYS A 68 6.35 6.66 10.20
N GLY A 69 7.20 6.62 11.23
CA GLY A 69 7.47 5.40 11.98
C GLY A 69 8.34 4.39 11.22
N MET A 70 9.14 4.85 10.25
CA MET A 70 10.04 3.98 9.48
C MET A 70 11.13 3.37 10.35
N GLU A 71 11.48 4.03 11.43
CA GLU A 71 12.40 3.56 12.47
C GLU A 71 11.93 2.29 13.18
N ASN A 72 10.64 1.99 13.15
CA ASN A 72 10.04 0.78 13.68
C ASN A 72 10.33 -0.47 12.82
N LEU A 73 10.83 -0.28 11.59
CA LEU A 73 11.18 -1.36 10.68
C LEU A 73 12.67 -1.68 10.79
N LYS A 74 13.00 -2.88 11.31
CA LYS A 74 14.37 -3.36 11.37
C LYS A 74 14.70 -4.14 10.10
N LYS A 75 15.79 -3.78 9.41
CA LYS A 75 16.19 -4.41 8.14
C LYS A 75 16.66 -5.86 8.30
N ASP A 76 17.11 -6.23 9.46
CA ASP A 76 17.63 -7.55 9.84
C ASP A 76 16.56 -8.49 10.42
N GLN A 77 15.34 -7.99 10.62
CA GLN A 77 14.25 -8.74 11.22
C GLN A 77 13.02 -8.79 10.30
N SER A 78 12.65 -10.01 9.88
CA SER A 78 11.40 -10.20 9.16
C SER A 78 10.19 -9.94 10.05
N CYS A 79 9.14 -9.38 9.45
CA CYS A 79 7.90 -9.07 10.14
C CYS A 79 6.67 -9.30 9.25
N ILE A 80 5.51 -9.30 9.87
CA ILE A 80 4.22 -9.35 9.20
C ILE A 80 3.62 -7.94 9.24
N LEU A 81 3.65 -7.26 8.09
CA LEU A 81 3.05 -5.95 7.92
C LEU A 81 1.54 -6.12 7.69
N VAL A 82 0.73 -5.67 8.64
CA VAL A 82 -0.73 -5.76 8.58
C VAL A 82 -1.30 -4.37 8.30
N SER A 83 -1.93 -4.20 7.14
CA SER A 83 -2.39 -2.88 6.66
C SER A 83 -3.87 -2.87 6.28
N ASN A 84 -4.53 -1.70 6.38
CA ASN A 84 -5.79 -1.43 5.72
C ASN A 84 -5.62 -1.44 4.19
N HIS A 85 -6.71 -1.67 3.45
CA HIS A 85 -6.68 -1.74 1.99
C HIS A 85 -7.88 -1.02 1.38
N ALA A 86 -7.66 0.14 0.81
CA ALA A 86 -8.70 0.98 0.24
C ALA A 86 -8.50 1.26 -1.26
N SER A 87 -7.26 1.19 -1.75
CA SER A 87 -6.89 1.50 -3.14
C SER A 87 -5.87 0.51 -3.70
N ILE A 88 -5.74 0.45 -5.02
CA ILE A 88 -4.62 -0.23 -5.68
C ILE A 88 -3.29 0.48 -5.37
N LEU A 89 -3.35 1.79 -5.12
CA LEU A 89 -2.19 2.61 -4.76
C LEU A 89 -1.53 2.18 -3.45
N ASP A 90 -2.26 1.49 -2.55
CA ASP A 90 -1.69 0.98 -1.29
C ASP A 90 -0.55 -0.01 -1.54
N ILE A 91 -0.67 -0.82 -2.60
CA ILE A 91 0.34 -1.81 -2.98
C ILE A 91 1.60 -1.11 -3.47
N LEU A 92 1.45 -0.12 -4.36
CA LEU A 92 2.57 0.68 -4.88
C LEU A 92 3.29 1.40 -3.73
N ALA A 93 2.50 2.05 -2.88
CA ALA A 93 3.02 2.81 -1.76
C ALA A 93 3.80 1.93 -0.75
N LEU A 94 3.32 0.70 -0.47
CA LEU A 94 4.04 -0.23 0.41
C LEU A 94 5.30 -0.81 -0.23
N ILE A 95 5.27 -1.10 -1.54
CA ILE A 95 6.45 -1.58 -2.26
C ILE A 95 7.55 -0.52 -2.24
N SER A 96 7.19 0.75 -2.48
CA SER A 96 8.12 1.89 -2.48
C SER A 96 8.62 2.24 -1.08
N ALA A 97 7.74 2.18 -0.06
CA ALA A 97 8.08 2.61 1.30
C ALA A 97 8.96 1.64 2.07
N VAL A 98 8.78 0.32 1.87
CA VAL A 98 9.45 -0.69 2.72
C VAL A 98 10.88 -0.94 2.22
N PRO A 99 11.93 -0.73 3.05
CA PRO A 99 13.32 -0.73 2.61
C PRO A 99 13.96 -2.13 2.52
N PHE A 100 13.15 -3.18 2.45
CA PHE A 100 13.59 -4.59 2.34
C PHE A 100 12.59 -5.42 1.54
N PRO A 101 12.97 -6.62 1.07
CA PRO A 101 12.09 -7.47 0.29
C PRO A 101 10.81 -7.84 1.03
N VAL A 102 9.66 -7.56 0.40
CA VAL A 102 8.34 -7.95 0.90
C VAL A 102 7.61 -8.84 -0.09
N ARG A 103 6.72 -9.68 0.40
CA ARG A 103 5.80 -10.46 -0.43
C ARG A 103 4.37 -10.28 0.04
N PHE A 104 3.47 -10.17 -0.92
CA PHE A 104 2.04 -9.96 -0.67
C PHE A 104 1.27 -11.27 -0.79
N LEU A 105 0.21 -11.38 0.02
CA LEU A 105 -0.85 -12.35 -0.24
C LEU A 105 -1.78 -11.78 -1.30
N ALA A 106 -1.65 -12.25 -2.54
CA ALA A 106 -2.36 -11.73 -3.69
C ALA A 106 -3.42 -12.70 -4.21
N LYS A 107 -4.38 -12.21 -5.00
CA LYS A 107 -5.43 -13.05 -5.60
C LYS A 107 -4.84 -13.87 -6.75
N LYS A 108 -5.14 -15.19 -6.79
CA LYS A 108 -4.63 -16.11 -7.82
C LYS A 108 -4.97 -15.65 -9.24
N SER A 109 -6.12 -14.98 -9.46
CA SER A 109 -6.50 -14.49 -10.79
C SER A 109 -5.55 -13.43 -11.37
N LEU A 110 -4.63 -12.85 -10.60
CA LEU A 110 -3.60 -11.94 -11.12
C LEU A 110 -2.61 -12.64 -12.05
N LEU A 111 -2.53 -13.98 -12.02
CA LEU A 111 -1.74 -14.76 -12.97
C LEU A 111 -2.17 -14.59 -14.43
N TRP A 112 -3.42 -14.22 -14.67
CA TRP A 112 -3.95 -14.00 -16.02
C TRP A 112 -3.42 -12.72 -16.70
N PHE A 113 -2.79 -11.83 -15.93
CA PHE A 113 -2.13 -10.65 -16.50
C PHE A 113 -0.71 -11.02 -16.97
N PRO A 114 -0.44 -11.05 -18.28
CA PRO A 114 0.87 -11.40 -18.81
C PRO A 114 1.98 -10.51 -18.21
N ILE A 115 3.19 -11.04 -18.13
CA ILE A 115 4.37 -10.41 -17.53
C ILE A 115 4.15 -10.09 -16.05
N PHE A 116 3.19 -9.21 -15.70
CA PHE A 116 2.93 -8.81 -14.32
C PHE A 116 2.61 -10.00 -13.41
N GLY A 117 1.67 -10.85 -13.81
CA GLY A 117 1.30 -12.04 -13.03
C GLY A 117 2.44 -13.07 -12.93
N TRP A 118 3.22 -13.20 -14.00
CA TRP A 118 4.40 -14.09 -14.02
C TRP A 118 5.49 -13.58 -13.08
N VAL A 119 5.79 -12.26 -13.12
CA VAL A 119 6.73 -11.64 -12.16
C VAL A 119 6.25 -11.86 -10.72
N LEU A 120 4.97 -11.65 -10.43
CA LEU A 120 4.42 -11.91 -9.10
C LEU A 120 4.62 -13.37 -8.66
N TYR A 121 4.37 -14.32 -9.54
CA TYR A 121 4.52 -15.75 -9.24
C TYR A 121 5.97 -16.14 -8.99
N PHE A 122 6.85 -15.84 -9.95
CA PHE A 122 8.25 -16.25 -9.91
C PHE A 122 9.08 -15.48 -8.87
N SER A 123 8.75 -14.21 -8.60
CA SER A 123 9.37 -13.46 -7.50
C SER A 123 8.96 -13.98 -6.11
N GLY A 124 7.97 -14.87 -6.05
CA GLY A 124 7.60 -15.59 -4.83
C GLY A 124 6.45 -14.97 -4.04
N HIS A 125 5.64 -14.08 -4.63
CA HIS A 125 4.40 -13.65 -4.01
C HIS A 125 3.48 -14.83 -3.74
N ILE A 126 2.62 -14.70 -2.75
CA ILE A 126 1.75 -15.79 -2.29
C ILE A 126 0.39 -15.62 -2.95
N LEU A 127 0.18 -16.38 -4.02
CA LEU A 127 -1.08 -16.34 -4.75
C LEU A 127 -2.08 -17.30 -4.13
N ILE A 128 -3.19 -16.76 -3.64
CA ILE A 128 -4.23 -17.53 -2.96
C ILE A 128 -5.58 -17.40 -3.68
N ASP A 129 -6.29 -18.51 -3.71
CA ASP A 129 -7.72 -18.50 -3.95
C ASP A 129 -8.43 -18.21 -2.62
N ARG A 130 -9.07 -17.07 -2.53
CA ARG A 130 -9.68 -16.57 -1.28
C ARG A 130 -10.95 -17.31 -0.89
N GLN A 131 -11.51 -18.11 -1.81
CA GLN A 131 -12.70 -18.93 -1.57
C GLN A 131 -12.34 -20.36 -1.15
N SER A 132 -11.05 -20.76 -1.29
CA SER A 132 -10.56 -22.09 -0.99
C SER A 132 -9.77 -22.11 0.32
N ALA A 133 -10.32 -22.74 1.36
CA ALA A 133 -9.61 -22.92 2.63
C ALA A 133 -8.29 -23.71 2.49
N PRO A 134 -8.18 -24.77 1.67
CA PRO A 134 -6.90 -25.42 1.41
C PRO A 134 -5.87 -24.51 0.74
N SER A 135 -6.31 -23.61 -0.17
CA SER A 135 -5.42 -22.63 -0.79
C SER A 135 -4.91 -21.61 0.21
N ALA A 136 -5.78 -21.12 1.10
CA ALA A 136 -5.40 -20.21 2.17
C ALA A 136 -4.36 -20.86 3.11
N LEU A 137 -4.57 -22.11 3.52
CA LEU A 137 -3.63 -22.84 4.39
C LEU A 137 -2.26 -23.03 3.73
N ARG A 138 -2.21 -23.42 2.44
CA ARG A 138 -0.95 -23.48 1.69
C ARG A 138 -0.26 -22.12 1.62
N GLY A 139 -1.04 -21.05 1.45
CA GLY A 139 -0.53 -19.68 1.47
C GLY A 139 0.12 -19.31 2.81
N LEU A 140 -0.50 -19.67 3.93
CA LEU A 140 0.05 -19.43 5.27
C LEU A 140 1.36 -20.21 5.50
N LYS A 141 1.43 -21.48 5.08
CA LYS A 141 2.67 -22.27 5.15
C LYS A 141 3.80 -21.65 4.33
N LYS A 142 3.50 -21.21 3.09
CA LYS A 142 4.47 -20.51 2.24
C LYS A 142 4.92 -19.19 2.88
N ALA A 143 4.00 -18.40 3.44
CA ALA A 143 4.31 -17.16 4.14
C ALA A 143 5.27 -17.39 5.34
N SER A 144 4.97 -18.40 6.17
CA SER A 144 5.83 -18.77 7.29
C SER A 144 7.24 -19.18 6.85
N SER A 145 7.35 -19.93 5.74
CA SER A 145 8.66 -20.29 5.16
C SER A 145 9.44 -19.08 4.67
N LEU A 146 8.78 -18.08 4.05
CA LEU A 146 9.42 -16.87 3.57
C LEU A 146 9.91 -15.98 4.73
N LEU A 147 9.13 -15.86 5.80
CA LEU A 147 9.55 -15.16 7.02
C LEU A 147 10.85 -15.73 7.61
N LYS A 148 10.97 -17.07 7.65
CA LYS A 148 12.19 -17.76 8.09
C LYS A 148 13.40 -17.52 7.17
N GLN A 149 13.15 -17.15 5.90
CA GLN A 149 14.19 -16.80 4.93
C GLN A 149 14.55 -15.31 4.93
N GLY A 150 14.09 -14.53 5.88
CA GLY A 150 14.39 -13.10 5.94
C GLY A 150 13.48 -12.21 5.09
N ILE A 151 12.36 -12.74 4.56
CA ILE A 151 11.43 -12.02 3.68
C ILE A 151 10.17 -11.67 4.46
N SER A 152 9.89 -10.39 4.61
CA SER A 152 8.69 -9.90 5.29
C SER A 152 7.42 -10.09 4.45
N ILE A 153 6.28 -10.22 5.14
CA ILE A 153 4.99 -10.49 4.49
C ILE A 153 4.05 -9.33 4.71
N VAL A 154 3.46 -8.81 3.65
CA VAL A 154 2.37 -7.82 3.71
C VAL A 154 1.03 -8.52 3.59
N VAL A 155 0.15 -8.24 4.53
CA VAL A 155 -1.21 -8.80 4.56
C VAL A 155 -2.23 -7.68 4.69
N PHE A 156 -3.23 -7.71 3.83
CA PHE A 156 -4.44 -6.92 3.98
C PHE A 156 -5.53 -7.82 4.60
N PRO A 157 -5.76 -7.75 5.91
CA PRO A 157 -6.62 -8.71 6.61
C PRO A 157 -8.09 -8.58 6.23
N GLU A 158 -8.50 -7.47 5.65
CA GLU A 158 -9.83 -7.26 5.07
C GLU A 158 -10.14 -8.21 3.90
N GLY A 159 -9.09 -8.74 3.26
CA GLY A 159 -9.19 -9.69 2.13
C GLY A 159 -9.64 -9.08 0.81
N THR A 160 -10.06 -7.84 0.77
CA THR A 160 -10.42 -7.08 -0.45
C THR A 160 -10.39 -5.59 -0.14
N ARG A 161 -10.23 -4.74 -1.16
CA ARG A 161 -10.29 -3.29 -1.00
C ARG A 161 -11.63 -2.85 -0.43
N SER A 162 -11.59 -1.84 0.44
CA SER A 162 -12.79 -1.19 0.96
C SER A 162 -13.59 -0.53 -0.17
N PRO A 163 -14.92 -0.64 -0.20
CA PRO A 163 -15.74 0.03 -1.20
C PRO A 163 -16.00 1.51 -0.87
N ASP A 164 -15.96 1.89 0.41
CA ASP A 164 -16.37 3.19 0.94
C ASP A 164 -15.26 3.93 1.71
N GLY A 165 -14.03 3.41 1.67
CA GLY A 165 -12.87 3.96 2.40
C GLY A 165 -12.87 3.67 3.91
N LYS A 166 -13.90 2.99 4.43
CA LYS A 166 -13.93 2.54 5.82
C LYS A 166 -13.27 1.18 5.94
N MET A 167 -12.51 0.99 7.01
CA MET A 167 -11.85 -0.29 7.28
C MET A 167 -12.86 -1.39 7.62
N LYS A 168 -12.76 -2.50 6.90
CA LYS A 168 -13.61 -3.68 7.07
C LYS A 168 -13.18 -4.52 8.26
N GLU A 169 -13.99 -5.53 8.58
CA GLU A 169 -13.64 -6.54 9.56
C GLU A 169 -12.42 -7.36 9.09
N PHE A 170 -11.56 -7.69 10.06
CA PHE A 170 -10.35 -8.46 9.81
C PHE A 170 -10.62 -9.96 9.77
N LYS A 171 -10.02 -10.63 8.79
CA LYS A 171 -9.98 -12.08 8.71
C LYS A 171 -8.82 -12.62 9.55
N ARG A 172 -9.01 -13.76 10.18
CA ARG A 172 -8.05 -14.37 11.11
C ARG A 172 -6.71 -14.79 10.48
N GLY A 173 -6.63 -14.91 9.14
CA GLY A 173 -5.47 -15.49 8.45
C GLY A 173 -4.12 -14.85 8.79
N ALA A 174 -4.04 -13.52 8.86
CA ALA A 174 -2.81 -12.80 9.23
C ALA A 174 -2.35 -13.12 10.66
N PHE A 175 -3.29 -13.26 11.57
CA PHE A 175 -3.05 -13.50 13.00
C PHE A 175 -2.72 -14.97 13.29
N LEU A 176 -3.32 -15.90 12.55
CA LEU A 176 -2.89 -17.30 12.52
C LEU A 176 -1.47 -17.45 11.97
N LEU A 177 -1.11 -16.69 10.93
CA LEU A 177 0.27 -16.64 10.45
C LEU A 177 1.21 -16.15 11.56
N ALA A 178 0.87 -15.06 12.24
CA ALA A 178 1.66 -14.50 13.33
C ALA A 178 1.86 -15.51 14.48
N GLN A 179 0.78 -16.13 14.93
CA GLN A 179 0.78 -17.15 15.98
C GLN A 179 1.68 -18.36 15.62
N HIS A 180 1.56 -18.89 14.39
CA HIS A 180 2.33 -20.07 13.99
C HIS A 180 3.78 -19.76 13.63
N SER A 181 4.05 -18.59 13.06
CA SER A 181 5.39 -18.22 12.62
C SER A 181 6.23 -17.57 13.71
N LYS A 182 5.60 -17.03 14.75
CA LYS A 182 6.21 -16.31 15.90
C LYS A 182 6.96 -15.03 15.48
N PHE A 183 6.71 -14.50 14.26
CA PHE A 183 7.29 -13.25 13.78
C PHE A 183 6.43 -12.06 14.20
N PRO A 184 7.04 -10.90 14.54
CA PRO A 184 6.31 -9.75 15.01
C PRO A 184 5.34 -9.20 13.96
N VAL A 185 4.22 -8.65 14.43
CA VAL A 185 3.24 -7.94 13.61
C VAL A 185 3.50 -6.45 13.70
N VAL A 186 3.62 -5.78 12.57
CA VAL A 186 3.71 -4.32 12.46
C VAL A 186 2.38 -3.81 11.90
N PRO A 187 1.58 -3.08 12.69
CA PRO A 187 0.40 -2.41 12.18
C PRO A 187 0.79 -1.26 11.26
N VAL A 188 0.19 -1.21 10.07
CA VAL A 188 0.44 -0.18 9.07
C VAL A 188 -0.86 0.51 8.71
N SER A 189 -0.88 1.83 8.71
CA SER A 189 -2.03 2.61 8.26
C SER A 189 -1.68 3.41 7.02
N ILE A 190 -2.58 3.39 6.02
CA ILE A 190 -2.46 4.12 4.76
C ILE A 190 -3.66 5.04 4.62
N THR A 191 -3.40 6.35 4.51
CA THR A 191 -4.42 7.39 4.28
C THR A 191 -4.18 8.11 2.96
N GLY A 192 -5.23 8.68 2.37
CA GLY A 192 -5.19 9.44 1.13
C GLY A 192 -5.35 8.61 -0.14
N SER A 193 -5.03 7.35 -0.12
CA SER A 193 -5.09 6.47 -1.30
C SER A 193 -6.53 6.23 -1.79
N TYR A 194 -7.50 6.12 -0.89
CA TYR A 194 -8.93 5.97 -1.24
C TYR A 194 -9.47 7.23 -1.92
N GLU A 195 -9.15 8.37 -1.36
CA GLU A 195 -9.58 9.68 -1.86
C GLU A 195 -8.99 9.97 -3.25
N MET A 196 -7.81 9.44 -3.53
CA MET A 196 -7.14 9.55 -4.83
C MET A 196 -7.70 8.58 -5.87
N LEU A 197 -7.81 7.29 -5.54
CA LEU A 197 -8.28 6.27 -6.47
C LEU A 197 -9.06 5.18 -5.72
N PRO A 198 -10.40 5.36 -5.55
CA PRO A 198 -11.25 4.38 -4.89
C PRO A 198 -11.38 3.09 -5.70
N ARG A 199 -11.83 2.02 -5.06
CA ARG A 199 -11.90 0.67 -5.64
C ARG A 199 -12.60 0.58 -7.00
N HIS A 200 -13.68 1.33 -7.19
CA HIS A 200 -14.52 1.33 -8.40
C HIS A 200 -14.46 2.70 -9.12
N GLY A 201 -13.47 3.52 -8.79
CA GLY A 201 -13.27 4.81 -9.43
C GLY A 201 -12.57 4.69 -10.78
N TRP A 202 -13.04 5.48 -11.74
CA TRP A 202 -12.41 5.68 -13.05
C TRP A 202 -11.59 6.97 -13.09
N CYS A 203 -11.54 7.70 -11.98
CA CYS A 203 -10.83 8.96 -11.83
C CYS A 203 -9.74 8.82 -10.78
N CYS A 204 -8.56 9.36 -11.06
CA CYS A 204 -7.45 9.49 -10.13
C CYS A 204 -7.29 10.97 -9.73
N TRP A 205 -7.63 11.27 -8.50
CA TRP A 205 -7.60 12.63 -7.95
C TRP A 205 -6.22 12.99 -7.43
N PRO A 206 -5.82 14.27 -7.50
CA PRO A 206 -4.60 14.71 -6.81
C PRO A 206 -4.70 14.47 -5.30
N GLY A 207 -3.58 14.10 -4.69
CA GLY A 207 -3.54 13.85 -3.25
C GLY A 207 -2.15 13.47 -2.77
N THR A 208 -2.06 13.12 -1.50
CA THR A 208 -0.83 12.62 -0.87
C THR A 208 -1.14 11.32 -0.13
N ILE A 209 -0.37 10.29 -0.38
CA ILE A 209 -0.47 9.04 0.39
C ILE A 209 0.39 9.21 1.65
N GLN A 210 -0.21 8.95 2.80
CA GLN A 210 0.53 8.90 4.06
C GLN A 210 0.54 7.47 4.59
N ILE A 211 1.74 6.96 4.87
CA ILE A 211 1.96 5.67 5.51
C ILE A 211 2.51 5.90 6.90
N ARG A 212 1.93 5.21 7.89
CA ARG A 212 2.43 5.18 9.25
C ARG A 212 2.68 3.74 9.67
N MET A 213 3.94 3.44 10.00
CA MET A 213 4.37 2.18 10.59
C MET A 213 4.31 2.29 12.11
N SER A 214 3.54 1.45 12.76
CA SER A 214 3.48 1.40 14.22
C SER A 214 4.57 0.50 14.79
N GLU A 215 4.77 0.54 16.10
CA GLU A 215 5.71 -0.35 16.78
C GLU A 215 5.37 -1.82 16.54
N PRO A 216 6.40 -2.68 16.36
CA PRO A 216 6.21 -4.11 16.21
C PRO A 216 5.60 -4.72 17.47
N ILE A 217 4.56 -5.51 17.31
CA ILE A 217 3.93 -6.27 18.40
C ILE A 217 4.51 -7.67 18.38
N PRO A 218 5.17 -8.13 19.46
CA PRO A 218 5.69 -9.48 19.58
C PRO A 218 4.57 -10.52 19.55
N THR A 219 4.85 -11.68 18.94
CA THR A 219 3.86 -12.76 18.77
C THR A 219 4.38 -14.14 19.22
N ARG A 220 5.37 -14.14 20.11
CA ARG A 220 5.89 -15.40 20.67
C ARG A 220 4.87 -16.02 21.61
N ASP A 221 4.65 -17.32 21.42
CA ASP A 221 3.85 -18.19 22.29
C ASP A 221 2.40 -17.72 22.57
N LEU A 222 1.77 -17.12 21.54
CA LEU A 222 0.39 -16.69 21.62
C LEU A 222 -0.58 -17.87 21.70
N SER A 223 -1.44 -17.86 22.71
CA SER A 223 -2.64 -18.70 22.76
C SER A 223 -3.69 -18.27 21.72
N ASN A 224 -4.70 -19.08 21.51
CA ASN A 224 -5.80 -18.74 20.60
C ASN A 224 -6.57 -17.49 21.05
N GLN A 225 -6.65 -17.23 22.36
CA GLN A 225 -7.30 -16.02 22.88
C GLN A 225 -6.43 -14.80 22.63
N GLU A 226 -5.14 -14.86 22.93
CA GLU A 226 -4.21 -13.77 22.70
C GLU A 226 -4.06 -13.44 21.20
N SER A 227 -4.20 -14.42 20.31
CA SER A 227 -4.26 -14.19 18.87
C SER A 227 -5.50 -13.37 18.44
N ARG A 228 -6.65 -13.58 19.10
CA ARG A 228 -7.85 -12.74 18.90
C ARG A 228 -7.67 -11.32 19.45
N ASP A 229 -7.05 -11.21 20.62
CA ASP A 229 -6.75 -9.92 21.25
C ASP A 229 -5.72 -9.14 20.45
N LEU A 230 -4.72 -9.80 19.87
CA LEU A 230 -3.78 -9.22 18.90
C LEU A 230 -4.52 -8.64 17.70
N MET A 231 -5.47 -9.38 17.12
CA MET A 231 -6.27 -8.91 15.98
C MET A 231 -7.03 -7.62 16.32
N ARG A 232 -7.69 -7.59 17.50
CA ARG A 232 -8.40 -6.40 17.97
C ARG A 232 -7.44 -5.22 18.16
N ARG A 233 -6.34 -5.42 18.87
CA ARG A 233 -5.32 -4.40 19.15
C ARG A 233 -4.73 -3.82 17.85
N VAL A 234 -4.36 -4.66 16.90
CA VAL A 234 -3.83 -4.22 15.58
C VAL A 234 -4.88 -3.39 14.84
N ARG A 235 -6.15 -3.83 14.84
CA ARG A 235 -7.25 -3.10 14.20
C ARG A 235 -7.47 -1.73 14.82
N GLU A 236 -7.51 -1.65 16.14
CA GLU A 236 -7.67 -0.39 16.89
C GLU A 236 -6.52 0.58 16.63
N THR A 237 -5.27 0.09 16.64
CA THR A 237 -4.08 0.87 16.30
C THR A 237 -4.17 1.47 14.89
N ILE A 238 -4.59 0.65 13.90
CA ILE A 238 -4.74 1.14 12.53
C ILE A 238 -5.86 2.20 12.44
N ILE A 239 -7.01 1.97 13.07
CA ILE A 239 -8.13 2.94 13.10
C ILE A 239 -7.70 4.26 13.70
N GLU A 240 -7.00 4.24 14.83
CA GLU A 240 -6.49 5.45 15.47
C GLU A 240 -5.52 6.21 14.56
N ASN A 241 -4.59 5.51 13.94
CA ASN A 241 -3.65 6.11 13.00
C ASN A 241 -4.32 6.66 11.74
N LEU A 242 -5.38 6.01 11.23
CA LEU A 242 -6.18 6.53 10.12
C LEU A 242 -6.88 7.84 10.49
N ARG A 243 -7.43 7.94 11.73
CA ARG A 243 -8.03 9.19 12.24
C ARG A 243 -6.99 10.31 12.32
N LYS A 244 -5.82 10.03 12.92
CA LYS A 244 -4.69 10.99 12.98
C LYS A 244 -4.24 11.43 11.58
N GLY A 245 -4.09 10.50 10.65
CA GLY A 245 -3.66 10.77 9.28
C GLY A 245 -4.65 11.65 8.51
N ARG A 246 -5.96 11.43 8.66
CA ARG A 246 -7.00 12.26 8.04
C ARG A 246 -7.00 13.68 8.61
N ALA A 247 -6.94 13.81 9.93
CA ALA A 247 -6.87 15.14 10.59
C ALA A 247 -5.65 15.95 10.11
N GLU A 248 -4.48 15.30 9.99
CA GLU A 248 -3.27 15.95 9.46
C GLU A 248 -3.41 16.38 7.99
N GLN A 249 -4.14 15.63 7.18
CA GLN A 249 -4.40 16.00 5.78
C GLN A 249 -5.38 17.16 5.67
N GLU A 250 -6.42 17.21 6.49
CA GLU A 250 -7.40 18.30 6.56
C GLU A 250 -6.75 19.62 6.98
N LEU A 251 -5.93 19.60 8.05
CA LEU A 251 -5.19 20.79 8.51
C LEU A 251 -4.31 21.36 7.40
N LYS A 252 -3.54 20.51 6.72
CA LYS A 252 -2.68 20.96 5.61
C LYS A 252 -3.45 21.40 4.37
N GLY A 253 -4.65 20.91 4.18
CA GLY A 253 -5.58 21.39 3.15
C GLY A 253 -6.03 22.83 3.41
N LYS A 254 -6.37 23.15 4.66
CA LYS A 254 -6.75 24.50 5.10
C LYS A 254 -5.60 25.48 4.97
N GLU A 255 -4.41 25.16 5.50
CA GLU A 255 -3.22 26.01 5.40
C GLU A 255 -2.82 26.33 3.94
N ARG A 256 -3.07 25.41 2.99
CA ARG A 256 -2.83 25.66 1.56
C ARG A 256 -3.90 26.53 0.92
N GLY A 257 -5.14 26.45 1.40
CA GLY A 257 -6.24 27.31 0.97
C GLY A 257 -5.97 28.76 1.38
N GLU A 258 -5.68 28.98 2.65
CA GLU A 258 -5.37 30.30 3.21
C GLU A 258 -4.21 30.99 2.49
N ARG A 259 -3.08 30.29 2.26
CA ARG A 259 -1.94 30.86 1.50
C ARG A 259 -2.23 31.19 0.04
N ARG A 260 -3.28 30.60 -0.57
CA ARG A 260 -3.69 30.95 -1.92
C ARG A 260 -4.53 32.20 -1.96
N ASP A 261 -5.37 32.40 -0.94
CA ASP A 261 -6.20 33.59 -0.81
C ASP A 261 -5.34 34.82 -0.49
N ASP A 262 -4.39 34.71 0.44
CA ASP A 262 -3.41 35.75 0.75
C ASP A 262 -2.56 36.17 -0.46
N GLY A 263 -2.20 35.23 -1.32
CA GLY A 263 -1.41 35.48 -2.54
C GLY A 263 -2.21 36.16 -3.67
N VAL A 264 -3.53 36.07 -3.64
CA VAL A 264 -4.41 36.71 -4.62
C VAL A 264 -4.69 38.16 -4.22
N GLU A 265 -4.79 38.48 -2.93
CA GLU A 265 -4.96 39.86 -2.43
C GLU A 265 -3.70 40.70 -2.69
N ASP A 266 -2.47 40.15 -2.47
CA ASP A 266 -1.19 40.86 -2.72
C ASP A 266 -0.93 41.13 -4.22
N ALA A 267 -1.53 40.35 -5.11
CA ALA A 267 -1.44 40.58 -6.56
C ALA A 267 -2.46 41.62 -7.06
N GLY A 268 -3.57 41.88 -6.32
CA GLY A 268 -4.57 42.85 -6.67
C GLY A 268 -4.21 44.31 -6.31
N GLU A 269 -3.38 44.52 -5.29
CA GLU A 269 -2.94 45.86 -4.87
C GLU A 269 -1.80 46.46 -5.72
N ARG A 270 -1.15 45.71 -6.58
CA ARG A 270 -0.01 46.23 -7.39
C ARG A 270 -0.40 46.80 -8.76
N VAL A 271 -1.66 46.99 -9.03
CA VAL A 271 -2.14 47.63 -10.27
C VAL A 271 -2.91 48.92 -9.95
N GLN A 272 -2.27 49.86 -9.28
CA GLN A 272 -2.65 51.29 -9.37
C GLN A 272 -1.51 52.01 -10.11
N ALA A 273 -1.73 52.28 -11.39
CA ALA A 273 -0.88 53.12 -12.20
C ALA A 273 -0.92 54.57 -11.71
N PRO A 274 0.22 55.27 -11.72
CA PRO A 274 0.22 56.70 -11.35
C PRO A 274 -0.51 57.52 -12.41
N GLN A 275 -1.47 58.30 -11.97
CA GLN A 275 -2.03 59.38 -12.78
C GLN A 275 -1.02 60.52 -12.85
N CYS A 276 -0.60 60.86 -14.06
CA CYS A 276 -0.17 62.20 -14.49
C CYS A 276 -0.94 62.61 -15.71
#